data_9b510430132beac314d4a16837803d16
#
_entry.id   9b510430132beac314d4a16837803d16
#
_cell.length_a   1.000
_cell.length_b   1.000
_cell.length_c   1.000
_cell.angle_alpha   90.00
_cell.angle_beta   90.00
_cell.angle_gamma   90.00
#
_symmetry.space_group_name_H-M   'P 1'
#
loop_
_entity.id
_entity.type
_entity.pdbx_description
1 polymer ?
#
loop_
_entity_poly.entity_id
_entity_poly.type
_entity_poly.pdbx_seq_one_letter_code
_entity_poly.pdbx_strand_id
1 'polypeptide(L)'
;WIARQKASGRIRQIGFSYHGSAADFLTMLDAYVWDFCQIQYNYAGERYQAGTAGLMAAAERGLAVFVMEPLLGGRLAGKLPPRARAVLDGACDRHLHTPAAWGLSWVLLSGMTDTAQVDENSSLADLALPNSMTANQLDTIARVLMEFEKSNRVPCTGCGYCMPCPKGINIPGCFAAYNASYAHSWFTGLSQYFTASA
;
A
#
# COMPACT_ATOMS: atom_id res chain seq x y z
N TRP A 1 -8.02 -29.68 11.57
CA TRP A 1 -6.76 -29.33 12.26
C TRP A 1 -6.91 -28.06 13.10
N ILE A 2 -7.41 -26.96 12.54
CA ILE A 2 -7.58 -25.64 13.21
C ILE A 2 -8.40 -25.79 14.51
N ALA A 3 -9.60 -26.37 14.43
CA ALA A 3 -10.47 -26.56 15.59
C ALA A 3 -9.77 -27.30 16.73
N ARG A 4 -8.97 -28.32 16.41
CA ARG A 4 -8.19 -29.07 17.38
C ARG A 4 -7.09 -28.22 18.02
N GLN A 5 -6.40 -27.34 17.27
CA GLN A 5 -5.37 -26.46 17.83
C GLN A 5 -5.99 -25.33 18.68
N LYS A 6 -7.13 -24.78 18.29
CA LYS A 6 -7.91 -23.84 19.12
C LYS A 6 -8.36 -24.50 20.42
N ALA A 7 -8.95 -25.69 20.35
CA ALA A 7 -9.41 -26.43 21.54
C ALA A 7 -8.28 -26.79 22.52
N SER A 8 -7.06 -27.03 22.03
CA SER A 8 -5.87 -27.29 22.86
C SER A 8 -5.20 -26.03 23.38
N GLY A 9 -5.68 -24.84 23.06
CA GLY A 9 -5.10 -23.54 23.44
C GLY A 9 -3.78 -23.20 22.74
N ARG A 10 -3.31 -23.99 21.78
CA ARG A 10 -2.06 -23.74 21.04
C ARG A 10 -2.16 -22.54 20.11
N ILE A 11 -3.33 -22.27 19.56
CA ILE A 11 -3.66 -21.06 18.79
C ILE A 11 -4.91 -20.42 19.36
N ARG A 12 -4.97 -19.11 19.43
CA ARG A 12 -6.15 -18.37 19.87
C ARG A 12 -6.95 -17.84 18.69
N GLN A 13 -6.26 -17.35 17.69
CA GLN A 13 -6.85 -16.68 16.52
C GLN A 13 -6.26 -17.25 15.24
N ILE A 14 -7.02 -17.17 14.15
CA ILE A 14 -6.59 -17.57 12.82
C ILE A 14 -7.10 -16.58 11.79
N GLY A 15 -6.27 -16.30 10.81
CA GLY A 15 -6.61 -15.44 9.70
C GLY A 15 -5.90 -15.87 8.43
N PHE A 16 -6.00 -15.04 7.41
CA PHE A 16 -5.35 -15.28 6.13
C PHE A 16 -4.78 -13.99 5.54
N SER A 17 -3.75 -14.14 4.71
CA SER A 17 -3.19 -13.09 3.88
C SER A 17 -3.71 -13.25 2.46
N TYR A 18 -4.03 -12.14 1.78
CA TYR A 18 -4.67 -12.20 0.48
C TYR A 18 -4.06 -11.26 -0.56
N HIS A 19 -3.84 -11.82 -1.75
CA HIS A 19 -3.33 -11.13 -2.93
C HIS A 19 -4.09 -11.61 -4.18
N GLY A 20 -5.31 -11.17 -4.37
CA GLY A 20 -6.14 -11.60 -5.48
C GLY A 20 -7.26 -10.61 -5.78
N SER A 21 -8.24 -11.00 -6.59
CA SER A 21 -9.37 -10.14 -6.95
C SER A 21 -10.32 -9.89 -5.78
N ALA A 22 -11.07 -8.79 -5.82
CA ALA A 22 -12.09 -8.50 -4.81
C ALA A 22 -13.18 -9.60 -4.76
N ALA A 23 -13.53 -10.19 -5.91
CA ALA A 23 -14.53 -11.25 -5.98
C ALA A 23 -14.07 -12.53 -5.25
N ASP A 24 -12.83 -12.95 -5.50
CA ASP A 24 -12.26 -14.13 -4.83
C ASP A 24 -12.03 -13.88 -3.35
N PHE A 25 -11.75 -12.61 -2.96
CA PHE A 25 -11.63 -12.23 -1.57
C PHE A 25 -12.92 -12.44 -0.79
N LEU A 26 -14.07 -12.09 -1.37
CA LEU A 26 -15.38 -12.34 -0.76
C LEU A 26 -15.61 -13.85 -0.56
N THR A 27 -15.28 -14.67 -1.55
CA THR A 27 -15.33 -16.13 -1.43
C THR A 27 -14.47 -16.64 -0.28
N MET A 28 -13.26 -16.05 -0.11
CA MET A 28 -12.34 -16.42 0.97
C MET A 28 -12.88 -16.01 2.35
N LEU A 29 -13.52 -14.83 2.45
CA LEU A 29 -14.18 -14.38 3.68
C LEU A 29 -15.27 -15.35 4.13
N ASP A 30 -16.03 -15.91 3.20
CA ASP A 30 -17.15 -16.80 3.48
C ASP A 30 -16.72 -18.26 3.68
N ALA A 31 -15.45 -18.61 3.34
CA ALA A 31 -14.95 -19.98 3.42
C ALA A 31 -14.74 -20.49 4.85
N TYR A 32 -14.58 -19.60 5.83
CA TYR A 32 -14.31 -19.97 7.23
C TYR A 32 -14.66 -18.81 8.18
N VAL A 33 -14.86 -19.12 9.47
CA VAL A 33 -15.01 -18.11 10.50
C VAL A 33 -13.62 -17.62 10.92
N TRP A 34 -13.14 -16.59 10.21
CA TRP A 34 -11.83 -16.00 10.42
C TRP A 34 -11.85 -15.01 11.60
N ASP A 35 -10.73 -14.86 12.29
CA ASP A 35 -10.56 -13.85 13.35
C ASP A 35 -9.96 -12.56 12.77
N PHE A 36 -9.15 -12.66 11.70
CA PHE A 36 -8.53 -11.53 11.02
C PHE A 36 -8.21 -11.84 9.55
N CYS A 37 -7.97 -10.79 8.78
CA CYS A 37 -7.37 -10.92 7.45
C CYS A 37 -6.26 -9.89 7.25
N GLN A 38 -5.40 -10.13 6.26
CA GLN A 38 -4.34 -9.22 5.87
C GLN A 38 -4.46 -8.95 4.37
N ILE A 39 -4.59 -7.66 4.01
CA ILE A 39 -4.78 -7.18 2.64
C ILE A 39 -3.82 -6.07 2.30
N GLN A 40 -3.49 -5.92 1.01
CA GLN A 40 -2.81 -4.73 0.52
C GLN A 40 -3.81 -3.58 0.42
N TYR A 41 -3.49 -2.43 1.05
CA TYR A 41 -4.34 -1.25 0.99
C TYR A 41 -3.57 0.05 1.19
N ASN A 42 -3.81 1.05 0.35
CA ASN A 42 -3.24 2.38 0.41
C ASN A 42 -4.07 3.34 -0.48
N TYR A 43 -3.87 4.64 -0.36
CA TYR A 43 -4.67 5.64 -1.09
C TYR A 43 -4.51 5.58 -2.62
N ALA A 44 -3.47 4.93 -3.14
CA ALA A 44 -3.30 4.71 -4.58
C ALA A 44 -3.82 3.34 -5.05
N GLY A 45 -4.28 2.49 -4.13
CA GLY A 45 -4.73 1.14 -4.39
C GLY A 45 -6.15 0.82 -3.93
N GLU A 46 -7.02 1.81 -3.79
CA GLU A 46 -8.41 1.62 -3.31
C GLU A 46 -9.25 0.65 -4.15
N ARG A 47 -8.90 0.49 -5.43
CA ARG A 47 -9.57 -0.42 -6.37
C ARG A 47 -8.71 -1.62 -6.76
N TYR A 48 -7.58 -1.80 -6.11
CA TYR A 48 -6.63 -2.86 -6.43
C TYR A 48 -6.75 -4.01 -5.44
N GLN A 49 -6.71 -5.25 -5.94
CA GLN A 49 -6.87 -6.49 -5.16
C GLN A 49 -8.21 -6.51 -4.39
N ALA A 50 -8.20 -6.73 -3.08
CA ALA A 50 -9.40 -6.67 -2.24
C ALA A 50 -10.01 -5.25 -2.24
N GLY A 51 -9.17 -4.23 -2.26
CA GLY A 51 -9.56 -2.82 -2.31
C GLY A 51 -10.50 -2.38 -1.20
N THR A 52 -11.13 -1.22 -1.38
CA THR A 52 -12.10 -0.69 -0.41
C THR A 52 -13.30 -1.62 -0.24
N ALA A 53 -13.77 -2.27 -1.32
CA ALA A 53 -14.89 -3.21 -1.23
C ALA A 53 -14.57 -4.40 -0.32
N GLY A 54 -13.37 -4.97 -0.44
CA GLY A 54 -12.93 -6.06 0.44
C GLY A 54 -12.71 -5.60 1.88
N LEU A 55 -12.14 -4.41 2.08
CA LEU A 55 -11.96 -3.82 3.41
C LEU A 55 -13.31 -3.68 4.13
N MET A 56 -14.31 -3.10 3.46
CA MET A 56 -15.65 -2.92 4.02
C MET A 56 -16.32 -4.26 4.30
N ALA A 57 -16.22 -5.22 3.39
CA ALA A 57 -16.79 -6.56 3.58
C ALA A 57 -16.16 -7.32 4.76
N ALA A 58 -14.86 -7.15 5.02
CA ALA A 58 -14.20 -7.69 6.19
C ALA A 58 -14.68 -7.00 7.48
N ALA A 59 -14.79 -5.67 7.46
CA ALA A 59 -15.28 -4.88 8.59
C ALA A 59 -16.74 -5.24 8.97
N GLU A 60 -17.62 -5.39 7.98
CA GLU A 60 -19.00 -5.82 8.19
C GLU A 60 -19.11 -7.19 8.89
N ARG A 61 -18.14 -8.06 8.69
CA ARG A 61 -18.02 -9.37 9.36
C ARG A 61 -17.30 -9.31 10.71
N GLY A 62 -16.88 -8.11 11.14
CA GLY A 62 -16.17 -7.89 12.40
C GLY A 62 -14.73 -8.41 12.41
N LEU A 63 -14.11 -8.65 11.24
CA LEU A 63 -12.73 -9.09 11.16
C LEU A 63 -11.78 -7.92 11.45
N ALA A 64 -10.72 -8.21 12.21
CA ALA A 64 -9.57 -7.32 12.27
C ALA A 64 -8.84 -7.35 10.92
N VAL A 65 -8.49 -6.18 10.38
CA VAL A 65 -7.80 -6.05 9.09
C VAL A 65 -6.39 -5.52 9.32
N PHE A 66 -5.40 -6.32 8.92
CA PHE A 66 -4.00 -5.88 8.84
C PHE A 66 -3.70 -5.39 7.42
N VAL A 67 -3.06 -4.23 7.33
CA VAL A 67 -2.75 -3.62 6.03
C VAL A 67 -1.30 -3.90 5.65
N MET A 68 -1.11 -4.44 4.43
CA MET A 68 0.19 -4.58 3.78
C MET A 68 0.40 -3.43 2.79
N GLU A 69 1.65 -3.07 2.58
CA GLU A 69 2.07 -2.04 1.62
C GLU A 69 1.31 -0.69 1.74
N PRO A 70 1.13 -0.14 2.95
CA PRO A 70 0.43 1.13 3.13
C PRO A 70 1.13 2.28 2.38
N LEU A 71 2.44 2.17 2.13
CA LEU A 71 3.24 3.14 1.38
C LEU A 71 3.71 2.61 0.01
N LEU A 72 3.08 1.53 -0.50
CA LEU A 72 3.31 0.99 -1.84
C LEU A 72 4.81 0.75 -2.12
N GLY A 73 5.50 0.02 -1.23
CA GLY A 73 6.95 -0.23 -1.34
C GLY A 73 7.80 1.06 -1.29
N GLY A 74 7.35 2.08 -0.58
CA GLY A 74 7.99 3.39 -0.45
C GLY A 74 7.70 4.35 -1.61
N ARG A 75 6.88 3.97 -2.59
CA ARG A 75 6.51 4.82 -3.74
C ARG A 75 5.62 6.00 -3.35
N LEU A 76 4.84 5.85 -2.29
CA LEU A 76 4.00 6.91 -1.70
C LEU A 76 4.74 7.70 -0.59
N ALA A 77 6.03 7.45 -0.42
CA ALA A 77 6.91 8.12 0.53
C ALA A 77 8.15 8.70 -0.18
N GLY A 78 9.34 8.15 0.06
CA GLY A 78 10.60 8.68 -0.47
C GLY A 78 10.75 8.62 -2.00
N LYS A 79 9.93 7.80 -2.69
CA LYS A 79 9.95 7.66 -4.16
C LYS A 79 8.74 8.33 -4.83
N LEU A 80 8.07 9.24 -4.15
CA LEU A 80 6.92 9.97 -4.72
C LEU A 80 7.39 10.84 -5.90
N PRO A 81 6.66 10.86 -7.04
CA PRO A 81 7.01 11.69 -8.20
C PRO A 81 7.07 13.17 -7.82
N PRO A 82 7.98 13.97 -8.43
CA PRO A 82 8.21 15.37 -8.03
C PRO A 82 6.94 16.24 -8.02
N ARG A 83 6.04 16.07 -8.98
CA ARG A 83 4.77 16.81 -9.03
C ARG A 83 3.82 16.44 -7.90
N ALA A 84 3.71 15.16 -7.59
CA ALA A 84 2.92 14.67 -6.46
C ALA A 84 3.53 15.13 -5.12
N ARG A 85 4.86 15.12 -5.01
CA ARG A 85 5.58 15.64 -3.84
C ARG A 85 5.32 17.14 -3.63
N ALA A 86 5.34 17.93 -4.68
CA ALA A 86 5.09 19.38 -4.60
C ALA A 86 3.68 19.71 -4.07
N VAL A 87 2.69 18.85 -4.30
CA VAL A 87 1.34 19.01 -3.74
C VAL A 87 1.38 18.88 -2.21
N LEU A 88 2.10 17.90 -1.67
CA LEU A 88 2.24 17.71 -0.21
C LEU A 88 3.04 18.86 0.42
N ASP A 89 4.14 19.25 -0.20
CA ASP A 89 4.99 20.33 0.29
C ASP A 89 4.23 21.68 0.35
N GLY A 90 3.30 21.89 -0.58
CA GLY A 90 2.41 23.07 -0.62
C GLY A 90 1.26 23.05 0.38
N ALA A 91 0.92 21.89 0.94
CA ALA A 91 -0.18 21.76 1.90
C ALA A 91 0.15 22.34 3.29
N CYS A 92 1.44 22.44 3.66
CA CYS A 92 1.94 23.02 4.92
C CYS A 92 1.19 22.51 6.16
N ASP A 93 0.89 21.21 6.24
CA ASP A 93 0.21 20.65 7.39
C ASP A 93 1.13 20.57 8.61
N ARG A 94 0.62 20.88 9.81
CA ARG A 94 1.42 20.93 11.05
C ARG A 94 1.79 19.55 11.60
N HIS A 95 1.04 18.51 11.25
CA HIS A 95 1.19 17.17 11.78
C HIS A 95 1.67 16.18 10.73
N LEU A 96 1.41 16.45 9.45
CA LEU A 96 1.76 15.59 8.33
C LEU A 96 2.96 16.15 7.56
N HIS A 97 4.15 16.07 8.19
CA HIS A 97 5.38 16.68 7.66
C HIS A 97 6.05 15.89 6.54
N THR A 98 5.75 14.59 6.43
CA THR A 98 6.37 13.71 5.45
C THR A 98 5.34 13.04 4.57
N PRO A 99 5.67 12.64 3.32
CA PRO A 99 4.76 11.84 2.52
C PRO A 99 4.35 10.52 3.20
N ALA A 100 5.25 9.95 4.00
CA ALA A 100 4.95 8.77 4.79
C ALA A 100 3.84 9.07 5.82
N ALA A 101 3.95 10.20 6.55
CA ALA A 101 2.93 10.62 7.50
C ALA A 101 1.54 10.76 6.84
N TRP A 102 1.47 11.37 5.65
CA TRP A 102 0.23 11.47 4.89
C TRP A 102 -0.36 10.09 4.55
N GLY A 103 0.46 9.18 4.02
CA GLY A 103 0.01 7.83 3.65
C GLY A 103 -0.41 6.99 4.85
N LEU A 104 0.31 7.10 5.96
CA LEU A 104 0.02 6.34 7.19
C LEU A 104 -1.22 6.86 7.90
N SER A 105 -1.40 8.17 8.00
CA SER A 105 -2.62 8.76 8.56
C SER A 105 -3.86 8.38 7.77
N TRP A 106 -3.72 8.19 6.44
CA TRP A 106 -4.81 7.72 5.60
C TRP A 106 -5.17 6.24 5.87
N VAL A 107 -4.17 5.36 6.13
CA VAL A 107 -4.38 3.91 6.31
C VAL A 107 -4.41 3.47 7.77
N LEU A 108 -3.78 4.20 8.66
CA LEU A 108 -3.60 3.85 10.07
C LEU A 108 -2.89 2.52 10.34
N LEU A 109 -1.67 2.30 9.87
CA LEU A 109 -0.60 1.41 10.39
C LEU A 109 0.30 0.84 9.29
N SER A 110 1.60 0.73 9.56
CA SER A 110 2.63 0.33 8.60
C SER A 110 3.62 -0.67 9.19
N GLY A 111 4.24 -1.48 8.33
CA GLY A 111 5.45 -2.21 8.63
C GLY A 111 6.67 -1.27 8.70
N MET A 112 7.55 -1.45 9.69
CA MET A 112 8.70 -0.58 9.98
C MET A 112 10.00 -1.38 9.89
N THR A 113 11.07 -0.75 9.39
CA THR A 113 12.36 -1.41 9.18
C THR A 113 13.51 -0.77 9.96
N ASP A 114 13.33 0.41 10.55
CA ASP A 114 14.30 1.06 11.42
C ASP A 114 13.63 1.81 12.60
N THR A 115 14.43 2.22 13.59
CA THR A 115 13.93 2.84 14.82
C THR A 115 13.32 4.22 14.61
N ALA A 116 13.83 4.99 13.66
CA ALA A 116 13.30 6.32 13.34
C ALA A 116 11.88 6.21 12.76
N GLN A 117 11.62 5.20 11.93
CA GLN A 117 10.26 4.89 11.44
C GLN A 117 9.34 4.44 12.57
N VAL A 118 9.85 3.70 13.57
CA VAL A 118 9.05 3.31 14.74
C VAL A 118 8.63 4.53 15.53
N ASP A 119 9.53 5.45 15.79
CA ASP A 119 9.25 6.66 16.56
C ASP A 119 8.28 7.59 15.83
N GLU A 120 8.48 7.82 14.52
CA GLU A 120 7.57 8.61 13.69
C GLU A 120 6.17 7.98 13.65
N ASN A 121 6.08 6.70 13.36
CA ASN A 121 4.80 5.99 13.25
C ASN A 121 4.07 5.87 14.59
N SER A 122 4.79 5.71 15.70
CA SER A 122 4.18 5.70 17.03
C SER A 122 3.56 7.05 17.37
N SER A 123 4.27 8.13 17.06
CA SER A 123 3.75 9.49 17.25
C SER A 123 2.54 9.79 16.37
N LEU A 124 2.53 9.26 15.13
CA LEU A 124 1.39 9.38 14.22
C LEU A 124 0.20 8.54 14.68
N ALA A 125 0.41 7.36 15.24
CA ALA A 125 -0.67 6.49 15.72
C ALA A 125 -1.48 7.15 16.85
N ASP A 126 -0.84 7.96 17.68
CA ASP A 126 -1.54 8.71 18.73
C ASP A 126 -2.44 9.83 18.16
N LEU A 127 -2.12 10.33 16.96
CA LEU A 127 -2.86 11.42 16.29
C LEU A 127 -3.86 10.90 15.24
N ALA A 128 -3.56 9.76 14.63
CA ALA A 128 -4.33 9.20 13.53
C ALA A 128 -5.47 8.31 14.06
N LEU A 129 -6.53 8.93 14.51
CA LEU A 129 -7.78 8.24 14.87
C LEU A 129 -8.59 7.92 13.61
N PRO A 130 -9.45 6.90 13.63
CA PRO A 130 -10.37 6.63 12.52
C PRO A 130 -11.18 7.88 12.16
N ASN A 131 -11.20 8.22 10.86
CA ASN A 131 -11.88 9.42 10.33
C ASN A 131 -11.32 10.77 10.87
N SER A 132 -10.08 10.83 11.34
CA SER A 132 -9.46 12.06 11.85
C SER A 132 -8.96 13.02 10.76
N MET A 133 -8.79 12.56 9.51
CA MET A 133 -8.38 13.44 8.42
C MET A 133 -9.48 14.42 8.06
N THR A 134 -9.08 15.69 7.99
CA THR A 134 -9.99 16.78 7.57
C THR A 134 -10.30 16.69 6.07
N ALA A 135 -11.40 17.32 5.63
CA ALA A 135 -11.76 17.39 4.21
C ALA A 135 -10.63 17.98 3.34
N ASN A 136 -9.90 18.97 3.86
CA ASN A 136 -8.76 19.57 3.16
C ASN A 136 -7.57 18.60 3.02
N GLN A 137 -7.31 17.79 4.05
CA GLN A 137 -6.27 16.75 3.99
C GLN A 137 -6.66 15.65 2.98
N LEU A 138 -7.92 15.23 2.95
CA LEU A 138 -8.41 14.26 1.97
C LEU A 138 -8.35 14.81 0.53
N ASP A 139 -8.71 16.09 0.32
CA ASP A 139 -8.53 16.76 -0.98
C ASP A 139 -7.05 16.79 -1.40
N THR A 140 -6.15 17.07 -0.46
CA THR A 140 -4.72 17.04 -0.72
C THR A 140 -4.27 15.65 -1.18
N ILE A 141 -4.68 14.57 -0.51
CA ILE A 141 -4.42 13.18 -0.93
C ILE A 141 -4.98 12.92 -2.34
N ALA A 142 -6.20 13.36 -2.64
CA ALA A 142 -6.79 13.19 -3.96
C ALA A 142 -5.96 13.87 -5.06
N ARG A 143 -5.47 15.07 -4.81
CA ARG A 143 -4.57 15.81 -5.74
C ARG A 143 -3.22 15.12 -5.90
N VAL A 144 -2.64 14.59 -4.81
CA VAL A 144 -1.42 13.77 -4.85
C VAL A 144 -1.63 12.55 -5.74
N LEU A 145 -2.76 11.86 -5.56
CA LEU A 145 -3.10 10.68 -6.34
C LEU A 145 -3.21 11.02 -7.83
N MET A 146 -3.88 12.10 -8.19
CA MET A 146 -3.97 12.55 -9.60
C MET A 146 -2.58 12.77 -10.22
N GLU A 147 -1.65 13.39 -9.52
CA GLU A 147 -0.28 13.58 -10.02
C GLU A 147 0.54 12.28 -10.03
N PHE A 148 0.34 11.41 -9.05
CA PHE A 148 0.96 10.09 -8.99
C PHE A 148 0.53 9.21 -10.16
N GLU A 149 -0.75 9.14 -10.49
CA GLU A 149 -1.30 8.33 -11.57
C GLU A 149 -0.80 8.76 -12.95
N LYS A 150 -0.53 10.05 -13.17
CA LYS A 150 0.07 10.55 -14.43
C LYS A 150 1.41 9.89 -14.72
N SER A 151 2.17 9.54 -13.71
CA SER A 151 3.49 8.92 -13.82
C SER A 151 3.49 7.41 -13.54
N ASN A 152 2.44 6.89 -12.89
CA ASN A 152 2.32 5.48 -12.52
C ASN A 152 1.47 4.70 -13.54
N ARG A 153 1.95 4.62 -14.79
CA ARG A 153 1.22 3.97 -15.89
C ARG A 153 1.05 2.47 -15.72
N VAL A 154 2.01 1.83 -15.07
CA VAL A 154 1.94 0.40 -14.69
C VAL A 154 1.91 0.32 -13.17
N PRO A 155 0.84 -0.22 -12.57
CA PRO A 155 0.68 -0.28 -11.11
C PRO A 155 1.52 -1.42 -10.49
N CYS A 156 2.80 -1.51 -10.87
CA CYS A 156 3.73 -2.50 -10.32
C CYS A 156 4.25 -2.01 -8.96
N THR A 157 4.09 -2.82 -7.91
CA THR A 157 4.59 -2.53 -6.56
C THR A 157 6.04 -2.94 -6.36
N GLY A 158 6.60 -3.75 -7.28
CA GLY A 158 7.92 -4.34 -7.14
C GLY A 158 7.97 -5.53 -6.19
N CYS A 159 6.82 -6.13 -5.85
CA CYS A 159 6.73 -7.24 -4.89
C CYS A 159 7.50 -8.51 -5.27
N GLY A 160 7.90 -8.65 -6.54
CA GLY A 160 8.72 -9.77 -7.01
C GLY A 160 7.97 -11.10 -7.24
N TYR A 161 6.66 -11.17 -7.04
CA TYR A 161 5.89 -12.42 -7.26
C TYR A 161 5.93 -12.94 -8.70
N CYS A 162 6.27 -12.09 -9.67
CA CYS A 162 6.51 -12.47 -11.06
C CYS A 162 7.95 -12.96 -11.32
N MET A 163 8.78 -13.04 -10.29
CA MET A 163 10.19 -13.46 -10.39
C MET A 163 10.40 -14.81 -9.68
N PRO A 164 11.33 -15.65 -10.17
CA PRO A 164 12.09 -15.45 -11.40
C PRO A 164 11.22 -15.62 -12.66
N CYS A 165 11.42 -14.75 -13.63
CA CYS A 165 10.73 -14.87 -14.91
C CYS A 165 11.31 -16.06 -15.72
N PRO A 166 10.49 -16.99 -16.26
CA PRO A 166 10.98 -18.12 -17.07
C PRO A 166 11.73 -17.70 -18.35
N LYS A 167 11.57 -16.44 -18.77
CA LYS A 167 12.26 -15.85 -19.93
C LYS A 167 13.44 -14.95 -19.53
N GLY A 168 13.84 -14.96 -18.26
CA GLY A 168 14.94 -14.14 -17.76
C GLY A 168 14.71 -12.64 -17.74
N ILE A 169 13.45 -12.18 -17.83
CA ILE A 169 13.12 -10.75 -17.88
C ILE A 169 13.00 -10.22 -16.44
N ASN A 170 13.68 -9.12 -16.15
CA ASN A 170 13.48 -8.35 -14.92
C ASN A 170 12.18 -7.52 -15.04
N ILE A 171 11.02 -8.18 -14.85
CA ILE A 171 9.70 -7.58 -15.03
C ILE A 171 9.49 -6.32 -14.16
N PRO A 172 9.79 -6.35 -12.84
CA PRO A 172 9.65 -5.16 -12.00
C PRO A 172 10.55 -4.01 -12.44
N GLY A 173 11.78 -4.30 -12.84
CA GLY A 173 12.73 -3.31 -13.35
C GLY A 173 12.25 -2.64 -14.64
N CYS A 174 11.73 -3.42 -15.58
CA CYS A 174 11.16 -2.89 -16.83
C CYS A 174 9.95 -1.98 -16.56
N PHE A 175 9.05 -2.36 -15.66
CA PHE A 175 7.90 -1.53 -15.30
C PHE A 175 8.31 -0.26 -14.55
N ALA A 176 9.31 -0.34 -13.66
CA ALA A 176 9.87 0.82 -12.98
C ALA A 176 10.47 1.81 -13.98
N ALA A 177 11.26 1.33 -14.95
CA ALA A 177 11.84 2.14 -16.01
C ALA A 177 10.77 2.78 -16.90
N TYR A 178 9.73 2.04 -17.27
CA TYR A 178 8.60 2.58 -18.02
C TYR A 178 7.89 3.71 -17.25
N ASN A 179 7.58 3.52 -15.98
CA ASN A 179 6.99 4.55 -15.14
C ASN A 179 7.92 5.77 -14.97
N ALA A 180 9.23 5.56 -14.86
CA ALA A 180 10.21 6.65 -14.74
C ALA A 180 10.24 7.57 -15.98
N SER A 181 9.90 7.06 -17.16
CA SER A 181 9.80 7.87 -18.38
C SER A 181 8.67 8.90 -18.30
N TYR A 182 7.63 8.65 -17.52
CA TYR A 182 6.51 9.57 -17.27
C TYR A 182 6.72 10.41 -16.00
N ALA A 183 7.39 9.86 -14.99
CA ALA A 183 7.66 10.56 -13.74
C ALA A 183 8.72 11.66 -13.89
N HIS A 184 9.73 11.42 -14.72
CA HIS A 184 10.89 12.30 -14.88
C HIS A 184 11.08 12.72 -16.33
N SER A 185 11.64 11.84 -17.17
CA SER A 185 11.85 12.09 -18.61
C SER A 185 11.97 10.77 -19.37
N TRP A 186 11.71 10.79 -20.66
CA TRP A 186 11.93 9.66 -21.56
C TRP A 186 13.37 9.11 -21.44
N PHE A 187 14.36 10.01 -21.36
CA PHE A 187 15.76 9.64 -21.24
C PHE A 187 16.06 8.90 -19.93
N THR A 188 15.47 9.35 -18.81
CA THR A 188 15.60 8.67 -17.50
C THR A 188 15.02 7.25 -17.56
N GLY A 189 13.84 7.10 -18.14
CA GLY A 189 13.23 5.78 -18.29
C GLY A 189 14.06 4.84 -19.18
N LEU A 190 14.59 5.35 -20.29
CA LEU A 190 15.45 4.58 -21.19
C LEU A 190 16.74 4.11 -20.52
N SER A 191 17.40 5.00 -19.78
CA SER A 191 18.63 4.67 -19.03
C SER A 191 18.36 3.57 -17.99
N GLN A 192 17.27 3.70 -17.23
CA GLN A 192 16.88 2.68 -16.25
C GLN A 192 16.50 1.34 -16.91
N TYR A 193 15.87 1.37 -18.09
CA TYR A 193 15.55 0.16 -18.82
C TYR A 193 16.79 -0.62 -19.22
N PHE A 194 17.82 0.03 -19.75
CA PHE A 194 19.07 -0.63 -20.07
C PHE A 194 19.76 -1.24 -18.85
N THR A 195 19.71 -0.55 -17.70
CA THR A 195 20.23 -1.12 -16.44
C THR A 195 19.42 -2.32 -15.96
N ALA A 196 18.10 -2.31 -16.15
CA ALA A 196 17.22 -3.39 -15.72
C ALA A 196 17.24 -4.62 -16.64
N SER A 197 17.65 -4.44 -17.91
CA SER A 197 17.69 -5.48 -18.94
C SER A 197 19.09 -6.09 -19.17
N ALA A 198 20.13 -5.54 -18.53
CA ALA A 198 21.49 -6.06 -18.54
C ALA A 198 21.66 -7.20 -17.53
#